data_a8917c5cc496b82b1271143a0b131033
#
_entry.id   a8917c5cc496b82b1271143a0b131033
#
_cell.length_a   1.000
_cell.length_b   1.000
_cell.length_c   1.000
_cell.angle_alpha   90.00
_cell.angle_beta   90.00
_cell.angle_gamma   90.00
#
_symmetry.space_group_name_H-M   'P 1'
#
loop_
_entity.id
_entity.type
_entity.pdbx_description
1 polymer ?
#
loop_
_entity_poly.entity_id
_entity_poly.type
_entity_poly.pdbx_seq_one_letter_code
_entity_poly.pdbx_strand_id
1 'polypeptide(L)'
;SQGVKNIFYPCMSYNIDEKLGDNNYNCPVVAYYPEVIRSNVGELKKLNFMNDYLGLHRPKDFSKKIYGILCNKFGSISFDEVKNASDKAYDEYHNYMKKIHHKGLEYLKEAIENDKPVIVLCGRPYHLDEEINHGIDKLICECGATVITEDSVSPLVNKFPTGVLDQWTYHSRLYAAAKYVAKLADKDVNIVQLVSFGCG
;
A
#
# COMPACT_ATOMS: atom_id res chain seq x y z
N SER A 1 0.62 -11.72 28.07
CA SER A 1 0.76 -10.30 27.72
C SER A 1 2.17 -9.83 28.07
N GLN A 2 2.81 -9.12 27.16
CA GLN A 2 4.20 -8.62 27.35
C GLN A 2 4.26 -7.31 28.15
N GLY A 3 3.20 -6.97 28.90
CA GLY A 3 3.14 -5.72 29.70
C GLY A 3 2.98 -4.43 28.90
N VAL A 4 2.61 -4.51 27.62
CA VAL A 4 2.33 -3.35 26.76
C VAL A 4 1.14 -2.57 27.33
N LYS A 5 1.31 -1.26 27.52
CA LYS A 5 0.28 -0.35 28.05
C LYS A 5 -0.32 0.57 26.97
N ASN A 6 0.46 0.86 25.93
CA ASN A 6 0.06 1.76 24.85
C ASN A 6 0.09 1.01 23.52
N ILE A 7 -0.98 1.10 22.75
CA ILE A 7 -1.09 0.54 21.40
C ILE A 7 -1.54 1.66 20.48
N PHE A 8 -0.75 1.93 19.44
CA PHE A 8 -1.11 2.86 18.39
C PHE A 8 -1.52 2.07 17.14
N TYR A 9 -2.83 2.06 16.86
CA TYR A 9 -3.39 1.41 15.68
C TYR A 9 -4.48 2.31 15.06
N PRO A 10 -4.09 3.30 14.26
CA PRO A 10 -5.02 4.28 13.73
C PRO A 10 -5.91 3.72 12.62
N CYS A 11 -7.10 4.30 12.47
CA CYS A 11 -7.98 4.08 11.33
C CYS A 11 -7.48 4.89 10.13
N MET A 12 -7.00 4.21 9.09
CA MET A 12 -6.39 4.84 7.92
C MET A 12 -7.37 4.91 6.75
N SER A 13 -8.22 5.95 6.70
CA SER A 13 -9.27 6.07 5.67
C SER A 13 -8.72 6.46 4.29
N TYR A 14 -7.67 7.29 4.25
CA TYR A 14 -7.06 7.77 3.01
C TYR A 14 -5.57 7.39 2.94
N ASN A 15 -5.19 6.87 1.79
CA ASN A 15 -3.80 6.61 1.45
C ASN A 15 -3.12 7.84 0.81
N ILE A 16 -1.86 7.72 0.47
CA ILE A 16 -1.13 8.72 -0.34
C ILE A 16 -1.78 8.80 -1.72
N ASP A 17 -1.93 10.03 -2.21
CA ASP A 17 -2.49 10.29 -3.53
C ASP A 17 -1.44 10.05 -4.63
N GLU A 18 -1.57 8.97 -5.35
CA GLU A 18 -0.69 8.58 -6.45
C GLU A 18 -1.11 9.15 -7.81
N LYS A 19 -2.17 9.95 -7.84
CA LYS A 19 -2.71 10.58 -9.06
C LYS A 19 -3.18 9.59 -10.14
N LEU A 20 -3.52 8.37 -9.75
CA LEU A 20 -3.98 7.33 -10.67
C LEU A 20 -5.50 7.26 -10.76
N GLY A 21 -6.21 7.37 -9.64
CA GLY A 21 -7.65 7.23 -9.55
C GLY A 21 -8.41 8.54 -9.33
N ASP A 22 -9.73 8.44 -9.14
CA ASP A 22 -10.60 9.58 -8.83
C ASP A 22 -10.54 9.95 -7.36
N ASN A 23 -10.12 9.01 -6.52
CA ASN A 23 -9.87 9.20 -5.09
C ASN A 23 -8.79 8.20 -4.63
N ASN A 24 -8.42 8.29 -3.36
CA ASN A 24 -7.33 7.51 -2.77
C ASN A 24 -7.75 6.88 -1.43
N TYR A 25 -8.95 6.33 -1.40
CA TYR A 25 -9.45 5.60 -0.23
C TYR A 25 -8.71 4.28 -0.02
N ASN A 26 -8.56 3.90 1.23
CA ASN A 26 -8.28 2.52 1.62
C ASN A 26 -9.60 1.72 1.68
N CYS A 27 -9.53 0.41 1.51
CA CYS A 27 -10.67 -0.47 1.71
C CYS A 27 -11.28 -0.23 3.11
N PRO A 28 -12.61 -0.04 3.23
CA PRO A 28 -13.25 0.23 4.51
C PRO A 28 -12.96 -0.84 5.56
N VAL A 29 -12.91 -2.12 5.18
CA VAL A 29 -12.61 -3.21 6.10
C VAL A 29 -11.24 -3.00 6.72
N VAL A 30 -10.21 -2.76 5.92
CA VAL A 30 -8.84 -2.53 6.39
C VAL A 30 -8.73 -1.22 7.17
N ALA A 31 -9.36 -0.15 6.67
CA ALA A 31 -9.31 1.17 7.29
C ALA A 31 -9.91 1.17 8.71
N TYR A 32 -10.91 0.33 8.99
CA TYR A 32 -11.65 0.32 10.26
C TYR A 32 -11.39 -0.92 11.13
N TYR A 33 -10.41 -1.75 10.83
CA TYR A 33 -10.00 -2.85 11.72
C TYR A 33 -9.74 -2.39 13.17
N PRO A 34 -9.12 -1.22 13.42
CA PRO A 34 -8.92 -0.75 14.80
C PRO A 34 -10.23 -0.60 15.58
N GLU A 35 -11.30 -0.11 14.94
CA GLU A 35 -12.62 0.00 15.56
C GLU A 35 -13.24 -1.38 15.87
N VAL A 36 -13.12 -2.31 14.92
CA VAL A 36 -13.61 -3.69 15.11
C VAL A 36 -12.89 -4.36 16.28
N ILE A 37 -11.56 -4.24 16.33
CA ILE A 37 -10.75 -4.81 17.41
C ILE A 37 -11.10 -4.17 18.75
N ARG A 38 -11.19 -2.83 18.81
CA ARG A 38 -11.58 -2.11 20.02
C ARG A 38 -12.94 -2.55 20.56
N SER A 39 -13.89 -2.79 19.67
CA SER A 39 -15.26 -3.17 20.04
C SER A 39 -15.37 -4.62 20.52
N ASN A 40 -14.51 -5.52 20.01
CA ASN A 40 -14.62 -6.95 20.25
C ASN A 40 -13.60 -7.50 21.28
N VAL A 41 -12.50 -6.79 21.55
CA VAL A 41 -11.45 -7.24 22.48
C VAL A 41 -11.55 -6.46 23.79
N GLY A 42 -12.18 -7.07 24.79
CA GLY A 42 -12.49 -6.44 26.08
C GLY A 42 -11.25 -5.98 26.86
N GLU A 43 -10.11 -6.65 26.72
CA GLU A 43 -8.84 -6.35 27.35
C GLU A 43 -8.29 -4.98 26.95
N LEU A 44 -8.61 -4.49 25.75
CA LEU A 44 -8.18 -3.18 25.26
C LEU A 44 -8.75 -2.01 26.08
N LYS A 45 -9.86 -2.22 26.81
CA LYS A 45 -10.43 -1.22 27.72
C LYS A 45 -9.48 -0.88 28.86
N LYS A 46 -8.52 -1.74 29.18
CA LYS A 46 -7.50 -1.57 30.23
C LYS A 46 -6.21 -0.93 29.71
N LEU A 47 -6.12 -0.70 28.41
CA LEU A 47 -4.95 -0.17 27.73
C LEU A 47 -5.24 1.21 27.13
N ASN A 48 -4.17 1.97 26.89
CA ASN A 48 -4.25 3.17 26.09
C ASN A 48 -4.24 2.76 24.59
N PHE A 49 -5.42 2.45 24.03
CA PHE A 49 -5.59 2.06 22.64
C PHE A 49 -5.96 3.29 21.81
N MET A 50 -5.02 3.72 20.96
CA MET A 50 -5.16 4.90 20.10
C MET A 50 -5.57 4.45 18.69
N ASN A 51 -6.84 4.61 18.36
CA ASN A 51 -7.45 4.25 17.08
C ASN A 51 -8.00 5.44 16.32
N ASP A 52 -7.37 6.58 16.48
CA ASP A 52 -7.77 7.83 15.85
C ASP A 52 -7.78 7.74 14.32
N TYR A 53 -8.64 8.54 13.68
CA TYR A 53 -8.78 8.55 12.23
C TYR A 53 -7.72 9.43 11.59
N LEU A 54 -6.89 8.83 10.75
CA LEU A 54 -5.81 9.49 10.03
C LEU A 54 -5.95 9.29 8.52
N GLY A 55 -5.29 10.16 7.75
CA GLY A 55 -5.19 10.03 6.30
C GLY A 55 -3.83 10.52 5.82
N LEU A 56 -3.21 9.75 4.95
CA LEU A 56 -1.86 10.04 4.44
C LEU A 56 -1.84 11.06 3.28
N HIS A 57 -2.99 11.32 2.66
CA HIS A 57 -3.09 12.19 1.47
C HIS A 57 -2.74 13.66 1.71
N ARG A 58 -2.72 14.12 2.97
CA ARG A 58 -2.43 15.51 3.34
C ARG A 58 -1.37 15.57 4.44
N PRO A 59 -0.07 15.60 4.10
CA PRO A 59 1.01 15.53 5.08
C PRO A 59 0.93 16.60 6.19
N LYS A 60 0.56 17.84 5.84
CA LYS A 60 0.41 18.93 6.81
C LYS A 60 -0.71 18.68 7.83
N ASP A 61 -1.84 18.13 7.38
CA ASP A 61 -2.96 17.80 8.26
C ASP A 61 -2.64 16.55 9.11
N PHE A 62 -1.94 15.58 8.53
CA PHE A 62 -1.44 14.41 9.23
C PHE A 62 -0.56 14.80 10.42
N SER A 63 0.47 15.66 10.19
CA SER A 63 1.37 16.12 11.27
C SER A 63 0.62 16.81 12.41
N LYS A 64 -0.37 17.65 12.08
CA LYS A 64 -1.20 18.33 13.10
C LYS A 64 -2.04 17.35 13.92
N LYS A 65 -2.66 16.37 13.26
CA LYS A 65 -3.49 15.36 13.93
C LYS A 65 -2.65 14.45 14.84
N ILE A 66 -1.52 13.94 14.34
CA ILE A 66 -0.58 13.13 15.12
C ILE A 66 -0.07 13.92 16.33
N TYR A 67 0.30 15.18 16.15
CA TYR A 67 0.70 16.04 17.27
C TYR A 67 -0.39 16.10 18.36
N GLY A 68 -1.64 16.37 17.97
CA GLY A 68 -2.75 16.41 18.92
C GLY A 68 -2.96 15.08 19.68
N ILE A 69 -2.88 13.96 18.99
CA ILE A 69 -3.01 12.61 19.58
C ILE A 69 -1.88 12.36 20.60
N LEU A 70 -0.64 12.62 20.21
CA LEU A 70 0.54 12.35 21.04
C LEU A 70 0.61 13.29 22.25
N CYS A 71 0.35 14.59 22.07
CA CYS A 71 0.31 15.55 23.20
C CYS A 71 -0.75 15.20 24.22
N ASN A 72 -1.94 14.81 23.79
CA ASN A 72 -3.02 14.42 24.70
C ASN A 72 -2.69 13.17 25.52
N LYS A 73 -1.78 12.32 25.04
CA LYS A 73 -1.45 11.03 25.68
C LYS A 73 -0.13 11.05 26.44
N PHE A 74 0.85 11.75 25.93
CA PHE A 74 2.23 11.68 26.43
C PHE A 74 2.80 13.02 26.93
N GLY A 75 2.08 14.12 26.75
CA GLY A 75 2.50 15.44 27.24
C GLY A 75 3.64 16.05 26.43
N SER A 76 4.76 16.30 26.97
CA SER A 76 5.90 17.14 26.56
C SER A 76 6.55 16.85 25.19
N ILE A 77 5.75 16.64 24.13
CA ILE A 77 6.24 16.51 22.75
C ILE A 77 5.99 17.83 22.03
N SER A 78 6.99 18.37 21.30
CA SER A 78 6.83 19.59 20.51
C SER A 78 6.21 19.31 19.13
N PHE A 79 5.53 20.31 18.57
CA PHE A 79 5.01 20.20 17.21
C PHE A 79 6.12 20.01 16.18
N ASP A 80 7.27 20.68 16.37
CA ASP A 80 8.41 20.59 15.44
C ASP A 80 9.02 19.19 15.43
N GLU A 81 9.10 18.50 16.58
CA GLU A 81 9.54 17.10 16.62
C GLU A 81 8.61 16.20 15.82
N VAL A 82 7.30 16.31 16.02
CA VAL A 82 6.29 15.52 15.32
C VAL A 82 6.31 15.83 13.82
N LYS A 83 6.39 17.11 13.46
CA LYS A 83 6.47 17.54 12.08
C LYS A 83 7.71 16.98 11.39
N ASN A 84 8.88 17.12 11.99
CA ASN A 84 10.14 16.61 11.44
C ASN A 84 10.12 15.09 11.29
N ALA A 85 9.57 14.36 12.28
CA ALA A 85 9.41 12.91 12.19
C ALA A 85 8.44 12.51 11.06
N SER A 86 7.33 13.23 10.90
CA SER A 86 6.36 13.01 9.82
C SER A 86 6.98 13.27 8.45
N ASP A 87 7.68 14.39 8.29
CA ASP A 87 8.33 14.75 7.02
C ASP A 87 9.34 13.66 6.61
N LYS A 88 10.19 13.20 7.55
CA LYS A 88 11.13 12.10 7.30
C LYS A 88 10.42 10.79 6.91
N ALA A 89 9.29 10.48 7.55
CA ALA A 89 8.52 9.28 7.23
C ALA A 89 7.94 9.33 5.81
N TYR A 90 7.43 10.48 5.38
CA TYR A 90 6.97 10.67 3.99
C TYR A 90 8.12 10.59 2.99
N ASP A 91 9.26 11.20 3.29
CA ASP A 91 10.45 11.13 2.42
C ASP A 91 10.93 9.70 2.26
N GLU A 92 11.00 8.94 3.36
CA GLU A 92 11.41 7.53 3.32
C GLU A 92 10.42 6.65 2.56
N TYR A 93 9.11 6.87 2.74
CA TYR A 93 8.09 6.20 1.94
C TYR A 93 8.28 6.45 0.44
N HIS A 94 8.46 7.71 0.04
CA HIS A 94 8.68 8.05 -1.36
C HIS A 94 9.99 7.45 -1.91
N ASN A 95 11.05 7.44 -1.11
CA ASN A 95 12.31 6.81 -1.48
C ASN A 95 12.17 5.30 -1.64
N TYR A 96 11.44 4.65 -0.75
CA TYR A 96 11.12 3.22 -0.83
C TYR A 96 10.35 2.89 -2.11
N MET A 97 9.29 3.63 -2.42
CA MET A 97 8.50 3.44 -3.65
C MET A 97 9.34 3.66 -4.92
N LYS A 98 10.24 4.65 -4.92
CA LYS A 98 11.19 4.85 -6.03
C LYS A 98 12.12 3.67 -6.21
N LYS A 99 12.61 3.05 -5.12
CA LYS A 99 13.47 1.85 -5.19
C LYS A 99 12.70 0.67 -5.79
N ILE A 100 11.45 0.43 -5.36
CA ILE A 100 10.59 -0.62 -5.94
C ILE A 100 10.41 -0.41 -7.43
N HIS A 101 9.99 0.79 -7.82
CA HIS A 101 9.79 1.15 -9.22
C HIS A 101 11.05 0.93 -10.05
N HIS A 102 12.20 1.47 -9.60
CA HIS A 102 13.47 1.32 -10.29
C HIS A 102 13.86 -0.16 -10.45
N LYS A 103 13.77 -0.93 -9.37
CA LYS A 103 14.16 -2.34 -9.37
C LYS A 103 13.22 -3.20 -10.23
N GLY A 104 11.93 -2.92 -10.18
CA GLY A 104 10.96 -3.61 -11.04
C GLY A 104 11.18 -3.34 -12.52
N LEU A 105 11.51 -2.10 -12.90
CA LEU A 105 11.84 -1.78 -14.30
C LEU A 105 13.17 -2.40 -14.75
N GLU A 106 14.15 -2.51 -13.87
CA GLU A 106 15.42 -3.20 -14.15
C GLU A 106 15.14 -4.67 -14.48
N TYR A 107 14.35 -5.38 -13.66
CA TYR A 107 13.97 -6.77 -13.90
C TYR A 107 13.11 -6.95 -15.16
N LEU A 108 12.17 -6.04 -15.40
CA LEU A 108 11.35 -6.06 -16.61
C LEU A 108 12.21 -5.95 -17.86
N LYS A 109 13.12 -5.00 -17.88
CA LYS A 109 14.06 -4.78 -19.00
C LYS A 109 14.94 -6.01 -19.22
N GLU A 110 15.58 -6.51 -18.18
CA GLU A 110 16.45 -7.69 -18.24
C GLU A 110 15.69 -8.92 -18.77
N ALA A 111 14.45 -9.12 -18.32
CA ALA A 111 13.64 -10.24 -18.77
C ALA A 111 13.29 -10.13 -20.28
N ILE A 112 12.88 -8.94 -20.72
CA ILE A 112 12.55 -8.69 -22.14
C ILE A 112 13.81 -8.88 -23.02
N GLU A 113 14.97 -8.39 -22.61
CA GLU A 113 16.23 -8.54 -23.36
C GLU A 113 16.70 -10.00 -23.45
N ASN A 114 16.27 -10.86 -22.55
CA ASN A 114 16.60 -12.28 -22.51
C ASN A 114 15.45 -13.20 -22.96
N ASP A 115 14.42 -12.65 -23.59
CA ASP A 115 13.22 -13.39 -24.03
C ASP A 115 12.57 -14.25 -22.92
N LYS A 116 12.62 -13.77 -21.66
CA LYS A 116 11.97 -14.43 -20.53
C LYS A 116 10.54 -13.92 -20.35
N PRO A 117 9.58 -14.81 -20.04
CA PRO A 117 8.25 -14.41 -19.67
C PRO A 117 8.26 -13.51 -18.41
N VAL A 118 7.40 -12.52 -18.36
CA VAL A 118 7.23 -11.64 -17.20
C VAL A 118 5.80 -11.75 -16.70
N ILE A 119 5.65 -11.91 -15.39
CA ILE A 119 4.38 -11.83 -14.69
C ILE A 119 4.36 -10.57 -13.84
N VAL A 120 3.43 -9.67 -14.15
CA VAL A 120 3.08 -8.56 -13.26
C VAL A 120 2.08 -9.10 -12.24
N LEU A 121 2.57 -9.38 -11.03
CA LEU A 121 1.77 -9.93 -9.95
C LEU A 121 1.03 -8.79 -9.25
N CYS A 122 -0.29 -8.80 -9.39
CA CYS A 122 -1.19 -7.76 -8.91
C CYS A 122 -1.98 -8.24 -7.70
N GLY A 123 -2.25 -7.36 -6.75
CA GLY A 123 -3.05 -7.70 -5.59
C GLY A 123 -3.12 -6.58 -4.57
N ARG A 124 -3.45 -6.94 -3.35
CA ARG A 124 -3.30 -6.06 -2.20
C ARG A 124 -1.89 -6.23 -1.63
N PRO A 125 -1.34 -5.25 -0.89
CA PRO A 125 0.01 -5.36 -0.32
C PRO A 125 0.24 -6.64 0.49
N TYR A 126 -0.78 -7.14 1.21
CA TYR A 126 -0.67 -8.37 1.98
C TYR A 126 -0.52 -9.64 1.12
N HIS A 127 -0.88 -9.61 -0.18
CA HIS A 127 -0.64 -10.73 -1.09
C HIS A 127 0.84 -10.95 -1.42
N LEU A 128 1.73 -10.02 -1.04
CA LEU A 128 3.17 -10.16 -1.17
C LEU A 128 3.84 -10.74 0.09
N ASP A 129 3.07 -10.92 1.17
CA ASP A 129 3.54 -11.58 2.38
C ASP A 129 3.70 -13.09 2.13
N GLU A 130 4.85 -13.65 2.49
CA GLU A 130 5.21 -15.05 2.20
C GLU A 130 4.25 -16.06 2.82
N GLU A 131 3.69 -15.75 4.00
CA GLU A 131 2.72 -16.60 4.68
C GLU A 131 1.33 -16.56 4.00
N ILE A 132 0.98 -15.42 3.41
CA ILE A 132 -0.33 -15.22 2.77
C ILE A 132 -0.31 -15.73 1.33
N ASN A 133 0.75 -15.50 0.58
CA ASN A 133 0.82 -15.91 -0.82
C ASN A 133 1.22 -17.37 -1.02
N HIS A 134 1.65 -18.05 0.05
CA HIS A 134 2.05 -19.46 0.03
C HIS A 134 3.15 -19.78 -1.01
N GLY A 135 4.01 -18.82 -1.33
CA GLY A 135 5.12 -18.98 -2.27
C GLY A 135 4.72 -18.96 -3.75
N ILE A 136 3.58 -18.35 -4.10
CA ILE A 136 3.14 -18.20 -5.51
C ILE A 136 4.21 -17.48 -6.33
N ASP A 137 4.82 -16.43 -5.81
CA ASP A 137 5.93 -15.69 -6.44
C ASP A 137 7.13 -16.60 -6.73
N LYS A 138 7.51 -17.45 -5.79
CA LYS A 138 8.60 -18.43 -5.93
C LYS A 138 8.24 -19.48 -6.99
N LEU A 139 7.01 -19.99 -6.97
CA LEU A 139 6.53 -20.96 -7.96
C LEU A 139 6.59 -20.38 -9.39
N ILE A 140 6.17 -19.13 -9.58
CA ILE A 140 6.23 -18.45 -10.88
C ILE A 140 7.69 -18.34 -11.35
N CYS A 141 8.63 -17.98 -10.45
CA CYS A 141 10.05 -17.92 -10.77
C CYS A 141 10.63 -19.31 -11.11
N GLU A 142 10.22 -20.35 -10.41
CA GLU A 142 10.64 -21.74 -10.69
C GLU A 142 10.13 -22.23 -12.06
N CYS A 143 9.00 -21.71 -12.54
CA CYS A 143 8.50 -21.93 -13.89
C CYS A 143 9.29 -21.15 -14.97
N GLY A 144 10.31 -20.40 -14.61
CA GLY A 144 11.20 -19.67 -15.53
C GLY A 144 10.75 -18.25 -15.85
N ALA A 145 9.67 -17.75 -15.26
CA ALA A 145 9.22 -16.38 -15.46
C ALA A 145 9.86 -15.40 -14.46
N THR A 146 9.96 -14.15 -14.86
CA THR A 146 10.32 -13.04 -13.96
C THR A 146 9.07 -12.46 -13.33
N VAL A 147 9.08 -12.22 -12.01
CA VAL A 147 7.97 -11.61 -11.27
C VAL A 147 8.31 -10.18 -10.92
N ILE A 148 7.40 -9.27 -11.24
CA ILE A 148 7.38 -7.88 -10.74
C ILE A 148 5.98 -7.56 -10.19
N THR A 149 5.85 -6.50 -9.43
CA THR A 149 4.58 -6.10 -8.81
C THR A 149 3.93 -4.91 -9.54
N GLU A 150 2.64 -4.69 -9.35
CA GLU A 150 1.88 -3.62 -10.01
C GLU A 150 2.44 -2.22 -9.71
N ASP A 151 3.00 -1.99 -8.52
CA ASP A 151 3.61 -0.73 -8.12
C ASP A 151 4.94 -0.43 -8.83
N SER A 152 5.55 -1.44 -9.45
CA SER A 152 6.70 -1.25 -10.32
C SER A 152 6.34 -0.54 -11.63
N VAL A 153 5.14 -0.74 -12.15
CA VAL A 153 4.74 -0.27 -13.49
C VAL A 153 3.59 0.74 -13.49
N SER A 154 2.77 0.76 -12.46
CA SER A 154 1.64 1.69 -12.35
C SER A 154 2.03 3.17 -12.48
N PRO A 155 3.19 3.65 -11.96
CA PRO A 155 3.61 5.05 -12.14
C PRO A 155 3.93 5.46 -13.58
N LEU A 156 4.05 4.49 -14.51
CA LEU A 156 4.29 4.75 -15.93
C LEU A 156 3.01 5.09 -16.71
N VAL A 157 1.88 5.06 -16.04
CA VAL A 157 0.57 5.30 -16.65
C VAL A 157 -0.05 6.55 -16.05
N ASN A 158 -0.40 7.50 -16.91
CA ASN A 158 -1.20 8.64 -16.48
C ASN A 158 -2.64 8.19 -16.19
N LYS A 159 -3.31 8.89 -15.26
CA LYS A 159 -4.74 8.71 -14.99
C LYS A 159 -5.53 8.67 -16.29
N PHE A 160 -6.51 7.79 -16.37
CA PHE A 160 -7.38 7.59 -17.52
C PHE A 160 -8.80 7.26 -17.06
N PRO A 161 -9.82 7.51 -17.90
CA PRO A 161 -11.19 7.11 -17.60
C PRO A 161 -11.32 5.60 -17.48
N THR A 162 -12.00 5.15 -16.44
CA THR A 162 -12.36 3.74 -16.22
C THR A 162 -13.87 3.59 -16.36
N GLY A 163 -14.32 2.39 -16.79
CA GLY A 163 -15.75 2.07 -16.86
C GLY A 163 -16.41 1.80 -15.51
N VAL A 164 -15.64 1.88 -14.43
CA VAL A 164 -16.04 1.60 -13.05
C VAL A 164 -15.55 2.73 -12.14
N LEU A 165 -16.10 2.78 -10.92
CA LEU A 165 -15.72 3.77 -9.92
C LEU A 165 -14.27 3.55 -9.45
N ASP A 166 -13.38 4.47 -9.80
CA ASP A 166 -11.95 4.40 -9.52
C ASP A 166 -11.58 5.28 -8.31
N GLN A 167 -11.95 4.81 -7.12
CA GLN A 167 -11.74 5.57 -5.88
C GLN A 167 -10.79 4.91 -4.87
N TRP A 168 -10.32 3.69 -5.17
CA TRP A 168 -9.50 2.91 -4.25
C TRP A 168 -8.05 2.91 -4.71
N THR A 169 -7.10 3.33 -3.86
CA THR A 169 -5.69 3.42 -4.21
C THR A 169 -5.15 2.17 -4.88
N TYR A 170 -5.40 1.01 -4.31
CA TYR A 170 -4.84 -0.25 -4.85
C TYR A 170 -5.54 -0.71 -6.12
N HIS A 171 -6.85 -0.45 -6.30
CA HIS A 171 -7.53 -0.74 -7.56
C HIS A 171 -6.99 0.13 -8.69
N SER A 172 -6.78 1.43 -8.41
CA SER A 172 -6.19 2.35 -9.40
C SER A 172 -4.82 1.88 -9.87
N ARG A 173 -3.99 1.33 -8.98
CA ARG A 173 -2.71 0.69 -9.36
C ARG A 173 -2.92 -0.51 -10.28
N LEU A 174 -3.90 -1.39 -9.96
CA LEU A 174 -4.21 -2.57 -10.78
C LEU A 174 -4.65 -2.17 -12.18
N TYR A 175 -5.53 -1.16 -12.30
CA TYR A 175 -5.98 -0.65 -13.60
C TYR A 175 -4.82 -0.05 -14.38
N ALA A 176 -3.94 0.71 -13.74
CA ALA A 176 -2.75 1.28 -14.37
C ALA A 176 -1.79 0.18 -14.84
N ALA A 177 -1.54 -0.84 -14.01
CA ALA A 177 -0.70 -1.98 -14.38
C ALA A 177 -1.28 -2.75 -15.57
N ALA A 178 -2.59 -3.04 -15.57
CA ALA A 178 -3.25 -3.70 -16.70
C ALA A 178 -3.14 -2.87 -17.99
N LYS A 179 -3.33 -1.55 -17.90
CA LYS A 179 -3.16 -0.66 -19.06
C LYS A 179 -1.70 -0.60 -19.54
N TYR A 180 -0.73 -0.70 -18.64
CA TYR A 180 0.68 -0.76 -19.01
C TYR A 180 1.00 -2.06 -19.75
N VAL A 181 0.60 -3.21 -19.18
CA VAL A 181 0.84 -4.52 -19.79
C VAL A 181 0.18 -4.61 -21.17
N ALA A 182 -1.03 -4.07 -21.35
CA ALA A 182 -1.71 -4.04 -22.64
C ALA A 182 -0.93 -3.28 -23.74
N LYS A 183 -0.04 -2.34 -23.36
CA LYS A 183 0.85 -1.66 -24.33
C LYS A 183 2.04 -2.51 -24.75
N LEU A 184 2.32 -3.58 -24.05
CA LEU A 184 3.42 -4.52 -24.31
C LEU A 184 2.91 -5.82 -24.94
N ALA A 185 1.82 -5.76 -25.71
CA ALA A 185 1.16 -6.93 -26.30
C ALA A 185 2.04 -7.72 -27.30
N ASP A 186 3.14 -7.12 -27.76
CA ASP A 186 4.17 -7.75 -28.60
C ASP A 186 5.27 -8.46 -27.78
N LYS A 187 5.21 -8.39 -26.46
CA LYS A 187 6.15 -9.00 -25.50
C LYS A 187 5.43 -10.06 -24.66
N ASP A 188 6.18 -11.02 -24.16
CA ASP A 188 5.66 -12.03 -23.23
C ASP A 188 5.57 -11.45 -21.80
N VAL A 189 4.72 -10.42 -21.63
CA VAL A 189 4.42 -9.76 -20.36
C VAL A 189 2.96 -9.95 -20.04
N ASN A 190 2.67 -10.65 -18.96
CA ASN A 190 1.34 -11.04 -18.56
C ASN A 190 0.99 -10.49 -17.18
N ILE A 191 -0.30 -10.40 -16.88
CA ILE A 191 -0.78 -9.95 -15.57
C ILE A 191 -1.48 -11.10 -14.86
N VAL A 192 -1.16 -11.28 -13.58
CA VAL A 192 -1.84 -12.23 -12.68
C VAL A 192 -2.34 -11.47 -11.48
N GLN A 193 -3.63 -11.54 -11.22
CA GLN A 193 -4.23 -10.90 -10.05
C GLN A 193 -4.53 -11.92 -8.96
N LEU A 194 -3.99 -11.68 -7.76
CA LEU A 194 -4.36 -12.38 -6.54
C LEU A 194 -5.58 -11.69 -5.91
N VAL A 195 -6.59 -12.45 -5.57
CA VAL A 195 -7.85 -11.94 -5.04
C VAL A 195 -8.22 -12.70 -3.77
N SER A 196 -8.59 -11.96 -2.73
CA SER A 196 -9.23 -12.53 -1.53
C SER A 196 -10.74 -12.41 -1.66
N PHE A 197 -11.46 -13.42 -1.20
CA PHE A 197 -12.93 -13.55 -1.18
C PHE A 197 -13.73 -12.26 -1.45
N GLY A 198 -14.32 -12.10 -2.64
CA GLY A 198 -15.20 -11.00 -2.98
C GLY A 198 -14.58 -9.60 -2.93
N CYS A 199 -13.28 -9.50 -2.70
CA CYS A 199 -12.51 -8.25 -2.70
C CYS A 199 -11.68 -8.18 -3.99
N GLY A 200 -12.33 -7.99 -5.11
CA GLY A 200 -11.69 -7.93 -6.41
C GLY A 200 -12.21 -6.79 -7.26
#